data_ba7e7561411f20f097e6df3c482d5309
#
_entry.id   ba7e7561411f20f097e6df3c482d5309
#
_cell.length_a   1.000
_cell.length_b   1.000
_cell.length_c   1.000
_cell.angle_alpha   90.00
_cell.angle_beta   90.00
_cell.angle_gamma   90.00
#
_symmetry.space_group_name_H-M   'P 1'
#
loop_
_entity.id
_entity.type
_entity.pdbx_description
1 polymer ?
#
loop_
_entity_poly.entity_id
_entity_poly.type
_entity_poly.pdbx_seq_one_letter_code
_entity_poly.pdbx_strand_id
1 'polypeptide(L)'
;MASQIVHFVGLSDRELKTASPLPKLTAGDRLELHVRHEGGQEQTLSIPPSAAAAVEALLAHMLRGERVAVLAEDQELSPTEASSILGISRPLVVLRMDRGDLLFRYVGKHRRALLKDVLALKSRLDARQTAMGALAEDTEDLIQRAFDGLVET
;
A
#
# COMPACT_ATOMS: atom_id res chain seq x y z
N MET A 1 -9.47 11.50 21.84
CA MET A 1 -8.65 10.52 21.12
C MET A 1 -8.94 10.71 19.66
N ALA A 2 -8.01 11.23 18.92
CA ALA A 2 -8.20 11.44 17.49
C ALA A 2 -8.39 10.09 16.82
N SER A 3 -9.52 9.90 16.15
CA SER A 3 -9.68 8.86 15.15
C SER A 3 -8.56 9.09 14.14
N GLN A 4 -7.60 8.21 14.10
CA GLN A 4 -6.53 8.28 13.10
C GLN A 4 -7.17 7.91 11.78
N ILE A 5 -7.48 8.92 11.01
CA ILE A 5 -8.09 8.76 9.71
C ILE A 5 -6.98 8.29 8.77
N VAL A 6 -7.19 7.16 8.14
CA VAL A 6 -6.39 6.75 6.98
C VAL A 6 -6.62 7.80 5.89
N HIS A 7 -5.66 8.68 5.71
CA HIS A 7 -5.74 9.68 4.66
C HIS A 7 -5.30 9.08 3.33
N PHE A 8 -6.26 8.90 2.44
CA PHE A 8 -5.96 8.63 1.05
C PHE A 8 -5.75 9.95 0.33
N VAL A 9 -4.57 10.16 -0.19
CA VAL A 9 -4.18 11.36 -0.93
C VAL A 9 -3.93 11.00 -2.38
N GLY A 10 -4.47 11.78 -3.27
CA GLY A 10 -4.22 11.68 -4.70
C GLY A 10 -4.37 13.05 -5.34
N LEU A 11 -3.75 13.25 -6.49
CA LEU A 11 -3.89 14.47 -7.26
C LEU A 11 -5.14 14.40 -8.15
N SER A 12 -5.82 15.51 -8.27
CA SER A 12 -6.91 15.67 -9.26
C SER A 12 -6.33 15.74 -10.69
N ASP A 13 -7.17 15.49 -11.69
CA ASP A 13 -6.76 15.59 -13.11
C ASP A 13 -6.18 16.97 -13.46
N ARG A 14 -6.70 18.01 -12.83
CA ARG A 14 -6.21 19.38 -13.01
C ARG A 14 -4.80 19.55 -12.43
N GLU A 15 -4.56 19.06 -11.23
CA GLU A 15 -3.24 19.09 -10.58
C GLU A 15 -2.22 18.25 -11.34
N LEU A 16 -2.61 17.08 -11.84
CA LEU A 16 -1.74 16.24 -12.67
C LEU A 16 -1.30 16.92 -13.96
N LYS A 17 -2.19 17.68 -14.60
CA LYS A 17 -1.87 18.44 -15.82
C LYS A 17 -0.91 19.60 -15.58
N THR A 18 -0.93 20.20 -14.40
CA THR A 18 -0.10 21.35 -14.02
C THR A 18 1.14 20.95 -13.24
N ALA A 19 1.24 19.71 -12.79
CA ALA A 19 2.37 19.22 -12.01
C ALA A 19 3.64 19.15 -12.86
N SER A 20 4.73 19.60 -12.27
CA SER A 20 6.07 19.41 -12.86
C SER A 20 6.50 17.96 -12.72
N PRO A 21 7.24 17.42 -13.70
CA PRO A 21 7.80 16.08 -13.55
C PRO A 21 8.81 16.05 -12.39
N LEU A 22 8.81 14.95 -11.67
CA LEU A 22 9.77 14.74 -10.58
C LEU A 22 11.18 14.54 -11.17
N PRO A 23 12.18 15.33 -10.75
CA PRO A 23 13.56 15.10 -11.17
C PRO A 23 14.06 13.76 -10.61
N LYS A 24 14.92 13.10 -11.35
CA LYS A 24 15.56 11.87 -10.90
C LYS A 24 16.63 12.20 -9.87
N LEU A 25 16.41 11.77 -8.63
CA LEU A 25 17.36 11.99 -7.53
C LEU A 25 18.53 10.99 -7.61
N THR A 26 19.72 11.49 -7.34
CA THR A 26 20.95 10.72 -7.23
C THR A 26 21.46 10.69 -5.79
N ALA A 27 22.41 9.83 -5.47
CA ALA A 27 22.88 9.60 -4.10
C ALA A 27 23.51 10.84 -3.41
N GLY A 28 23.85 11.89 -4.13
CA GLY A 28 24.41 13.14 -3.59
C GLY A 28 23.41 14.28 -3.47
N ASP A 29 22.18 14.09 -3.95
CA ASP A 29 21.18 15.13 -3.98
C ASP A 29 20.56 15.39 -2.61
N ARG A 30 20.21 16.63 -2.37
CA ARG A 30 19.51 17.05 -1.16
C ARG A 30 18.09 17.44 -1.51
N LEU A 31 17.15 16.92 -0.74
CA LEU A 31 15.76 17.29 -0.85
C LEU A 31 15.43 18.35 0.20
N GLU A 32 14.89 19.47 -0.24
CA GLU A 32 14.45 20.56 0.63
C GLU A 32 12.98 20.89 0.35
N LEU A 33 12.23 21.11 1.40
CA LEU A 33 10.85 21.56 1.35
C LEU A 33 10.81 23.07 1.67
N HIS A 34 10.34 23.86 0.70
CA HIS A 34 10.14 25.30 0.89
C HIS A 34 8.66 25.57 1.19
N VAL A 35 8.41 26.13 2.37
CA VAL A 35 7.07 26.52 2.80
C VAL A 35 6.96 28.03 2.70
N ARG A 36 6.02 28.50 1.91
CA ARG A 36 5.69 29.92 1.81
C ARG A 36 4.36 30.19 2.51
N HIS A 37 4.41 31.00 3.55
CA HIS A 37 3.23 31.42 4.30
C HIS A 37 2.51 32.57 3.59
N GLU A 38 1.21 32.69 3.80
CA GLU A 38 0.40 33.80 3.21
C GLU A 38 0.92 35.19 3.60
N GLY A 39 1.56 35.34 4.77
CA GLY A 39 2.22 36.57 5.23
C GLY A 39 3.57 36.87 4.57
N GLY A 40 3.99 36.12 3.58
CA GLY A 40 5.24 36.31 2.86
C GLY A 40 6.50 35.73 3.54
N GLN A 41 6.35 35.10 4.69
CA GLN A 41 7.44 34.39 5.35
C GLN A 41 7.73 33.07 4.63
N GLU A 42 9.01 32.78 4.43
CA GLU A 42 9.47 31.54 3.84
C GLU A 42 10.26 30.72 4.87
N GLN A 43 9.98 29.44 4.92
CA GLN A 43 10.72 28.48 5.74
C GLN A 43 11.22 27.35 4.83
N THR A 44 12.46 26.93 5.07
CA THR A 44 13.06 25.81 4.37
C THR A 44 13.33 24.69 5.36
N LEU A 45 12.81 23.50 5.03
CA LEU A 45 13.05 22.29 5.80
C LEU A 45 13.92 21.35 4.97
N SER A 46 15.06 20.99 5.50
CA SER A 46 15.92 19.98 4.88
C SER A 46 15.38 18.57 5.22
N ILE A 47 15.16 17.79 4.20
CA ILE A 47 14.68 16.40 4.36
C ILE A 47 15.89 15.48 4.53
N PRO A 48 15.96 14.70 5.62
CA PRO A 48 17.05 13.75 5.81
C PRO A 48 17.13 12.73 4.69
N PRO A 49 18.33 12.23 4.31
CA PRO A 49 18.48 11.26 3.24
C PRO A 49 17.64 9.98 3.43
N SER A 50 17.45 9.54 4.67
CA SER A 50 16.60 8.40 4.99
C SER A 50 15.11 8.62 4.68
N ALA A 51 14.64 9.86 4.76
CA ALA A 51 13.27 10.24 4.43
C ALA A 51 13.11 10.65 2.96
N ALA A 52 14.17 11.09 2.30
CA ALA A 52 14.13 11.57 0.91
C ALA A 52 13.63 10.48 -0.05
N ALA A 53 14.06 9.24 0.11
CA ALA A 53 13.62 8.11 -0.71
C ALA A 53 12.11 7.84 -0.55
N ALA A 54 11.59 7.96 0.66
CA ALA A 54 10.15 7.80 0.94
C ALA A 54 9.32 8.93 0.31
N VAL A 55 9.79 10.16 0.41
CA VAL A 55 9.14 11.33 -0.20
C VAL A 55 9.16 11.22 -1.73
N GLU A 56 10.27 10.82 -2.32
CA GLU A 56 10.39 10.59 -3.76
C GLU A 56 9.39 9.52 -4.23
N ALA A 57 9.33 8.38 -3.56
CA ALA A 57 8.41 7.30 -3.89
C ALA A 57 6.94 7.75 -3.79
N LEU A 58 6.59 8.48 -2.73
CA LEU A 58 5.26 9.05 -2.53
C LEU A 58 4.87 9.97 -3.70
N LEU A 59 5.72 10.93 -4.04
CA LEU A 59 5.48 11.87 -5.14
C LEU A 59 5.43 11.16 -6.49
N ALA A 60 6.27 10.18 -6.73
CA ALA A 60 6.27 9.40 -7.96
C ALA A 60 4.93 8.68 -8.18
N HIS A 61 4.37 8.07 -7.14
CA HIS A 61 3.05 7.42 -7.20
C HIS A 61 1.94 8.44 -7.45
N MET A 62 1.95 9.56 -6.73
CA MET A 62 0.93 10.62 -6.89
C MET A 62 0.96 11.22 -8.30
N LEU A 63 2.14 11.46 -8.87
CA LEU A 63 2.31 12.02 -10.22
C LEU A 63 1.89 11.05 -11.33
N ARG A 64 1.82 9.75 -11.05
CA ARG A 64 1.22 8.75 -11.96
C ARG A 64 -0.30 8.68 -11.87
N GLY A 65 -0.91 9.51 -11.03
CA GLY A 65 -2.35 9.51 -10.81
C GLY A 65 -2.84 8.44 -9.81
N GLU A 66 -1.92 7.78 -9.11
CA GLU A 66 -2.23 6.79 -8.11
C GLU A 66 -2.65 7.46 -6.79
N ARG A 67 -3.56 6.84 -6.08
CA ARG A 67 -3.91 7.25 -4.71
C ARG A 67 -2.95 6.59 -3.74
N VAL A 68 -2.46 7.36 -2.79
CA VAL A 68 -1.49 6.90 -1.80
C VAL A 68 -2.07 7.04 -0.39
N ALA A 69 -1.84 6.07 0.45
CA ALA A 69 -2.14 6.14 1.88
C ALA A 69 -0.83 6.17 2.68
N VAL A 70 -0.72 7.12 3.59
CA VAL A 70 0.41 7.20 4.52
C VAL A 70 -0.09 6.80 5.90
N LEU A 71 0.53 5.77 6.45
CA LEU A 71 0.14 5.15 7.72
C LEU A 71 1.35 5.01 8.63
N ALA A 72 1.15 5.24 9.92
CA ALA A 72 2.17 4.90 10.90
C ALA A 72 2.19 3.38 11.14
N GLU A 73 3.38 2.82 11.35
CA GLU A 73 3.55 1.38 11.51
C GLU A 73 2.80 0.81 12.72
N ASP A 74 2.70 1.58 13.78
CA ASP A 74 1.99 1.24 15.02
C ASP A 74 0.52 1.67 15.03
N GLN A 75 0.01 2.14 13.90
CA GLN A 75 -1.38 2.55 13.78
C GLN A 75 -2.33 1.39 13.99
N GLU A 76 -3.37 1.63 14.78
CA GLU A 76 -4.46 0.66 14.98
C GLU A 76 -5.56 0.84 13.94
N LEU A 77 -5.97 -0.26 13.34
CA LEU A 77 -6.98 -0.31 12.29
C LEU A 77 -8.23 -1.04 12.76
N SER A 78 -9.39 -0.54 12.34
CA SER A 78 -10.66 -1.28 12.45
C SER A 78 -10.70 -2.43 11.44
N PRO A 79 -11.60 -3.44 11.63
CA PRO A 79 -11.79 -4.48 10.62
C PRO A 79 -12.15 -3.94 9.24
N THR A 80 -12.90 -2.85 9.16
CA THR A 80 -13.25 -2.20 7.88
C THR A 80 -12.03 -1.58 7.20
N GLU A 81 -11.19 -0.88 7.95
CA GLU A 81 -9.93 -0.32 7.42
C GLU A 81 -8.96 -1.42 6.99
N ALA A 82 -8.83 -2.48 7.79
CA ALA A 82 -8.02 -3.65 7.45
C ALA A 82 -8.54 -4.36 6.19
N SER A 83 -9.85 -4.44 6.00
CA SER A 83 -10.45 -5.02 4.80
C SER A 83 -10.06 -4.29 3.52
N SER A 84 -9.97 -2.97 3.57
CA SER A 84 -9.54 -2.14 2.44
C SER A 84 -8.07 -2.39 2.07
N ILE A 85 -7.20 -2.59 3.06
CA ILE A 85 -5.78 -2.88 2.83
C ILE A 85 -5.59 -4.32 2.34
N LEU A 86 -6.29 -5.28 2.94
CA LEU A 86 -6.15 -6.70 2.61
C LEU A 86 -6.83 -7.10 1.29
N GLY A 87 -7.77 -6.28 0.81
CA GLY A 87 -8.56 -6.61 -0.38
C GLY A 87 -9.54 -7.76 -0.16
N ILE A 88 -9.96 -8.01 1.08
CA ILE A 88 -10.96 -9.00 1.46
C ILE A 88 -12.13 -8.34 2.18
N SER A 89 -13.26 -9.03 2.29
CA SER A 89 -14.44 -8.48 2.97
C SER A 89 -14.24 -8.34 4.48
N ARG A 90 -14.97 -7.43 5.11
CA ARG A 90 -14.95 -7.27 6.58
C ARG A 90 -15.26 -8.56 7.34
N PRO A 91 -16.26 -9.36 6.98
CA PRO A 91 -16.50 -10.64 7.62
C PRO A 91 -15.32 -11.61 7.54
N LEU A 92 -14.58 -11.61 6.42
CA LEU A 92 -13.37 -12.42 6.28
C LEU A 92 -12.24 -11.92 7.17
N VAL A 93 -12.09 -10.61 7.37
CA VAL A 93 -11.14 -10.05 8.33
C VAL A 93 -11.46 -10.54 9.74
N VAL A 94 -12.73 -10.46 10.15
CA VAL A 94 -13.19 -10.95 11.47
C VAL A 94 -12.92 -12.44 11.63
N LEU A 95 -13.16 -13.22 10.59
CA LEU A 95 -12.85 -14.66 10.58
C LEU A 95 -11.35 -14.93 10.77
N ARG A 96 -10.48 -14.16 10.12
CA ARG A 96 -9.03 -14.24 10.30
C ARG A 96 -8.58 -13.90 11.70
N MET A 97 -9.22 -12.91 12.32
CA MET A 97 -9.01 -12.57 13.73
C MET A 97 -9.42 -13.73 14.65
N ASP A 98 -10.60 -14.31 14.45
CA ASP A 98 -11.11 -15.42 15.25
C ASP A 98 -10.26 -16.69 15.13
N ARG A 99 -9.63 -16.91 13.98
CA ARG A 99 -8.72 -18.03 13.74
C ARG A 99 -7.30 -17.81 14.25
N GLY A 100 -6.97 -16.60 14.68
CA GLY A 100 -5.63 -16.24 15.12
C GLY A 100 -4.64 -15.91 13.99
N ASP A 101 -5.11 -15.80 12.73
CA ASP A 101 -4.30 -15.40 11.59
C ASP A 101 -3.93 -13.92 11.62
N LEU A 102 -4.76 -13.10 12.25
CA LEU A 102 -4.56 -11.68 12.46
C LEU A 102 -4.70 -11.35 13.94
N LEU A 103 -3.60 -10.90 14.55
CA LEU A 103 -3.62 -10.45 15.93
C LEU A 103 -4.48 -9.19 16.07
N PHE A 104 -5.28 -9.14 17.11
CA PHE A 104 -6.14 -8.01 17.40
C PHE A 104 -6.35 -7.85 18.91
N ARG A 105 -6.82 -6.68 19.30
CA ARG A 105 -7.27 -6.40 20.65
C ARG A 105 -8.63 -5.72 20.62
N TYR A 106 -9.33 -5.73 21.75
CA TYR A 106 -10.54 -4.96 21.93
C TYR A 106 -10.23 -3.59 22.51
N VAL A 107 -10.82 -2.55 21.92
CA VAL A 107 -10.92 -1.23 22.51
C VAL A 107 -12.41 -0.97 22.74
N GLY A 108 -12.85 -1.14 23.98
CA GLY A 108 -14.29 -1.23 24.28
C GLY A 108 -14.92 -2.46 23.61
N LYS A 109 -15.89 -2.23 22.75
CA LYS A 109 -16.57 -3.28 21.96
C LYS A 109 -15.97 -3.46 20.54
N HIS A 110 -14.97 -2.68 20.20
CA HIS A 110 -14.41 -2.62 18.85
C HIS A 110 -13.09 -3.37 18.74
N ARG A 111 -12.96 -4.18 17.73
CA ARG A 111 -11.70 -4.86 17.39
C ARG A 111 -10.72 -3.88 16.74
N ARG A 112 -9.45 -3.99 17.10
CA ARG A 112 -8.35 -3.20 16.52
C ARG A 112 -7.17 -4.10 16.24
N ALA A 113 -6.59 -3.97 15.04
CA ALA A 113 -5.37 -4.64 14.63
C ALA A 113 -4.30 -3.61 14.31
N LEU A 114 -3.04 -3.92 14.60
CA LEU A 114 -1.93 -3.06 14.23
C LEU A 114 -1.67 -3.14 12.71
N LEU A 115 -1.32 -2.02 12.11
CA LEU A 115 -0.98 -1.96 10.68
C LEU A 115 0.10 -2.97 10.31
N LYS A 116 1.15 -3.12 11.12
CA LYS A 116 2.21 -4.10 10.86
C LYS A 116 1.71 -5.53 10.74
N ASP A 117 0.75 -5.92 11.56
CA ASP A 117 0.16 -7.26 11.55
C ASP A 117 -0.77 -7.45 10.33
N VAL A 118 -1.49 -6.40 9.95
CA VAL A 118 -2.30 -6.38 8.72
C VAL A 118 -1.43 -6.52 7.48
N LEU A 119 -0.32 -5.80 7.40
CA LEU A 119 0.63 -5.89 6.28
C LEU A 119 1.32 -7.26 6.22
N ALA A 120 1.65 -7.85 7.35
CA ALA A 120 2.22 -9.21 7.41
C ALA A 120 1.20 -10.25 6.89
N LEU A 121 -0.07 -10.14 7.25
CA LEU A 121 -1.13 -10.99 6.72
C LEU A 121 -1.32 -10.77 5.21
N LYS A 122 -1.34 -9.52 4.76
CA LYS A 122 -1.42 -9.19 3.33
C LYS A 122 -0.33 -9.87 2.52
N SER A 123 0.91 -9.79 2.98
CA SER A 123 2.05 -10.43 2.33
C SER A 123 1.87 -11.95 2.20
N ARG A 124 1.36 -12.60 3.24
CA ARG A 124 1.07 -14.05 3.21
C ARG A 124 -0.06 -14.41 2.25
N LEU A 125 -1.12 -13.59 2.19
CA LEU A 125 -2.23 -13.81 1.27
C LEU A 125 -1.80 -13.61 -0.19
N ASP A 126 -1.04 -12.57 -0.47
CA ASP A 126 -0.51 -12.28 -1.81
C ASP A 126 0.44 -13.39 -2.28
N ALA A 127 1.32 -13.88 -1.41
CA ALA A 127 2.21 -15.00 -1.70
C ALA A 127 1.44 -16.30 -2.04
N ARG A 128 0.35 -16.59 -1.32
CA ARG A 128 -0.53 -17.74 -1.61
C ARG A 128 -1.21 -17.59 -2.97
N GLN A 129 -1.72 -16.40 -3.26
CA GLN A 129 -2.39 -16.14 -4.53
C GLN A 129 -1.42 -16.28 -5.71
N THR A 130 -0.21 -15.78 -5.59
CA THR A 130 0.84 -15.94 -6.60
C THR A 130 1.23 -17.40 -6.80
N ALA A 131 1.40 -18.17 -5.72
CA ALA A 131 1.71 -19.59 -5.79
C ALA A 131 0.57 -20.40 -6.45
N MET A 132 -0.69 -20.09 -6.14
CA MET A 132 -1.84 -20.73 -6.77
C MET A 132 -1.96 -20.36 -8.25
N GLY A 133 -1.66 -19.11 -8.62
CA GLY A 133 -1.62 -18.67 -10.01
C GLY A 133 -0.54 -19.42 -10.81
N ALA A 134 0.66 -19.54 -10.28
CA ALA A 134 1.74 -20.29 -10.91
C ALA A 134 1.40 -21.78 -11.10
N LEU A 135 0.77 -22.42 -10.10
CA LEU A 135 0.31 -23.81 -10.21
C LEU A 135 -0.80 -23.98 -11.26
N ALA A 136 -1.68 -23.01 -11.40
CA ALA A 136 -2.71 -23.04 -12.43
C ALA A 136 -2.11 -22.92 -13.84
N GLU A 137 -1.16 -22.03 -14.04
CA GLU A 137 -0.42 -21.89 -15.32
C GLU A 137 0.34 -23.16 -15.68
N ASP A 138 1.07 -23.75 -14.74
CA ASP A 138 1.79 -25.02 -14.93
C ASP A 138 0.82 -26.15 -15.31
N THR A 139 -0.37 -26.18 -14.74
CA THR A 139 -1.39 -27.19 -15.02
C THR A 139 -1.97 -27.01 -16.43
N GLU A 140 -2.24 -25.77 -16.83
CA GLU A 140 -2.71 -25.46 -18.19
C GLU A 140 -1.67 -25.84 -19.25
N ASP A 141 -0.42 -25.54 -19.02
CA ASP A 141 0.69 -25.93 -19.90
C ASP A 141 0.83 -27.45 -20.04
N LEU A 142 0.68 -28.20 -18.95
CA LEU A 142 0.71 -29.65 -18.97
C LEU A 142 -0.46 -30.25 -19.75
N ILE A 143 -1.66 -29.71 -19.57
CA ILE A 143 -2.84 -30.12 -20.31
C ILE A 143 -2.66 -29.84 -21.80
N GLN A 144 -2.16 -28.65 -22.16
CA GLN A 144 -1.93 -28.30 -23.55
C GLN A 144 -0.92 -29.22 -24.22
N ARG A 145 0.20 -29.52 -23.58
CA ARG A 145 1.20 -30.46 -24.09
C ARG A 145 0.66 -31.89 -24.25
N ALA A 146 -0.20 -32.31 -23.32
CA ALA A 146 -0.86 -33.62 -23.45
C ALA A 146 -1.80 -33.68 -24.63
N PHE A 147 -2.57 -32.62 -24.91
CA PHE A 147 -3.42 -32.53 -26.09
C PHE A 147 -2.63 -32.47 -27.40
N ASP A 148 -1.56 -31.69 -27.45
CA ASP A 148 -0.71 -31.59 -28.64
C ASP A 148 -0.04 -32.93 -28.98
N GLY A 149 0.39 -33.67 -27.95
CA GLY A 149 0.96 -35.00 -28.12
C GLY A 149 -0.05 -36.09 -28.59
N LEU A 150 -1.35 -35.88 -28.38
CA LEU A 150 -2.40 -36.77 -28.85
C LEU A 150 -2.79 -36.51 -30.31
N VAL A 151 -2.50 -35.33 -30.82
CA VAL A 151 -2.83 -34.94 -32.22
C VAL A 151 -1.75 -35.37 -33.20
N GLU A 152 -0.52 -35.63 -32.75
CA GLU A 152 0.60 -36.11 -33.59
C GLU A 152 0.65 -37.64 -33.81
N THR A 153 -0.25 -38.36 -33.22
CA THR A 153 -0.42 -39.82 -33.47
C THR A 153 -1.68 -40.08 -34.25
#